data_f5f9ef7209bb00ee80865fc5b0cc9e7f
#
_entry.id   f5f9ef7209bb00ee80865fc5b0cc9e7f
#
_cell.length_a   1.000
_cell.length_b   1.000
_cell.length_c   1.000
_cell.angle_alpha   90.00
_cell.angle_beta   90.00
_cell.angle_gamma   90.00
#
_symmetry.space_group_name_H-M   'P 1'
#
loop_
_entity.id
_entity.type
_entity.pdbx_description
1 polymer ?
#
loop_
_entity_poly.entity_id
_entity_poly.type
_entity_poly.pdbx_seq_one_letter_code
_entity_poly.pdbx_strand_id
1 'polypeptide(L)'
;MSISALTRRAAIGNLGAFGLLSASAVRTALADPAVRFREIRVDVAPLRASAGDPTADWVEQALPEDLTRALSAYLAPAERNGATLVARIQDVNFGQSGGRGGASGASPDSIRGVLIVGGPRAGIAAQTPLRASAAYSPSAADQALIEEAYHERVVALAQAFAGRAPGELGL
;
A
#
# COMPACT_ATOMS: atom_id res chain seq x y z
N MET A 1 -56.71 4.31 -61.09
CA MET A 1 -55.37 4.39 -61.75
C MET A 1 -54.39 4.57 -60.66
N SER A 2 -53.74 3.49 -60.28
CA SER A 2 -52.32 3.21 -60.58
C SER A 2 -51.40 4.02 -59.65
N ILE A 3 -50.65 3.49 -58.92
CA ILE A 3 -49.63 2.45 -58.80
C ILE A 3 -48.55 2.95 -57.86
N SER A 4 -48.11 2.09 -56.96
CA SER A 4 -46.73 1.69 -56.64
C SER A 4 -46.00 2.57 -55.68
N ALA A 5 -45.61 2.06 -54.63
CA ALA A 5 -44.70 0.97 -54.30
C ALA A 5 -43.34 1.45 -53.86
N LEU A 6 -42.93 0.82 -52.79
CA LEU A 6 -41.49 0.44 -52.45
C LEU A 6 -40.54 1.61 -52.10
N THR A 7 -39.70 1.52 -51.16
CA THR A 7 -38.83 0.45 -50.72
C THR A 7 -37.96 0.96 -49.56
N ARG A 8 -37.81 0.16 -48.51
CA ARG A 8 -36.54 -0.35 -47.96
C ARG A 8 -35.39 0.61 -47.68
N ARG A 9 -34.90 0.65 -46.51
CA ARG A 9 -33.78 -0.10 -45.91
C ARG A 9 -33.30 0.67 -44.71
N ALA A 10 -33.42 0.12 -43.53
CA ALA A 10 -32.33 -0.55 -42.84
C ALA A 10 -30.99 0.21 -42.90
N ALA A 11 -30.67 0.96 -41.86
CA ALA A 11 -29.33 1.36 -41.58
C ALA A 11 -28.97 0.85 -40.18
N ILE A 12 -28.09 -0.07 -40.24
CA ILE A 12 -27.43 -0.81 -39.20
C ILE A 12 -26.70 0.15 -38.31
N GLY A 13 -27.09 0.16 -37.03
CA GLY A 13 -26.33 0.86 -35.99
C GLY A 13 -25.01 0.12 -35.73
N ASN A 14 -23.97 0.83 -35.91
CA ASN A 14 -22.63 0.38 -35.53
C ASN A 14 -22.44 0.60 -34.02
N LEU A 15 -22.59 -0.48 -33.26
CA LEU A 15 -22.18 -0.52 -31.85
C LEU A 15 -20.66 -0.45 -31.79
N GLY A 16 -20.15 0.74 -31.55
CA GLY A 16 -18.77 0.92 -31.15
C GLY A 16 -18.55 0.31 -29.77
N ALA A 17 -17.99 -0.89 -29.78
CA ALA A 17 -17.43 -1.50 -28.58
C ALA A 17 -16.24 -0.66 -28.11
N PHE A 18 -16.48 0.22 -27.16
CA PHE A 18 -15.39 0.82 -26.35
C PHE A 18 -14.83 -0.30 -25.50
N GLY A 19 -13.71 -0.84 -25.97
CA GLY A 19 -12.90 -1.75 -25.21
C GLY A 19 -12.42 -1.07 -23.93
N LEU A 20 -12.93 -1.54 -22.80
CA LEU A 20 -12.33 -1.36 -21.50
C LEU A 20 -10.94 -1.99 -21.58
N LEU A 21 -9.93 -1.19 -21.86
CA LEU A 21 -8.54 -1.54 -21.65
C LEU A 21 -8.34 -1.70 -20.14
N SER A 22 -8.50 -2.94 -19.74
CA SER A 22 -8.25 -3.42 -18.40
C SER A 22 -6.85 -3.05 -17.99
N ALA A 23 -6.73 -2.24 -16.95
CA ALA A 23 -5.51 -1.92 -16.24
C ALA A 23 -4.94 -3.14 -15.46
N SER A 24 -5.02 -4.32 -16.07
CA SER A 24 -4.60 -5.61 -15.48
C SER A 24 -3.18 -6.04 -15.87
N ALA A 25 -2.49 -5.26 -16.69
CA ALA A 25 -1.20 -5.69 -17.25
C ALA A 25 0.03 -5.44 -16.34
N VAL A 26 -0.14 -4.79 -15.18
CA VAL A 26 1.01 -4.46 -14.31
C VAL A 26 1.26 -5.53 -13.23
N ARG A 27 0.29 -6.40 -12.97
CA ARG A 27 0.43 -7.43 -11.92
C ARG A 27 1.25 -8.67 -12.30
N THR A 28 1.52 -8.88 -13.57
CA THR A 28 2.15 -10.13 -14.04
C THR A 28 3.68 -10.14 -14.02
N ALA A 29 4.33 -9.02 -13.71
CA ALA A 29 5.79 -8.93 -13.77
C ALA A 29 6.51 -9.34 -12.46
N LEU A 30 5.77 -9.53 -11.35
CA LEU A 30 6.36 -9.88 -10.05
C LEU A 30 6.04 -11.30 -9.58
N ALA A 31 5.30 -12.06 -10.37
CA ALA A 31 5.02 -13.48 -10.08
C ALA A 31 6.17 -14.41 -10.48
N ASP A 32 7.40 -13.90 -10.59
CA ASP A 32 8.58 -14.73 -10.74
C ASP A 32 8.99 -15.23 -9.34
N PRO A 33 8.94 -16.56 -9.08
CA PRO A 33 9.36 -17.12 -7.78
C PRO A 33 10.83 -16.88 -7.45
N ALA A 34 11.52 -16.14 -8.29
CA ALA A 34 12.94 -15.81 -8.16
C ALA A 34 13.22 -14.43 -7.55
N VAL A 35 12.22 -13.62 -7.18
CA VAL A 35 12.51 -12.31 -6.55
C VAL A 35 13.15 -12.54 -5.19
N ARG A 36 14.43 -12.14 -5.06
CA ARG A 36 15.19 -12.15 -3.82
C ARG A 36 15.62 -10.74 -3.48
N PHE A 37 15.40 -10.35 -2.25
CA PHE A 37 15.85 -9.05 -1.75
C PHE A 37 17.18 -9.19 -1.02
N ARG A 38 18.18 -8.48 -1.47
CA ARG A 38 19.46 -8.38 -0.74
C ARG A 38 19.36 -7.39 0.42
N GLU A 39 18.45 -6.43 0.32
CA GLU A 39 18.35 -5.32 1.26
C GLU A 39 16.92 -4.79 1.30
N ILE A 40 16.48 -4.43 2.51
CA ILE A 40 15.25 -3.69 2.76
C ILE A 40 15.63 -2.33 3.39
N ARG A 41 15.06 -1.26 2.87
CA ARG A 41 15.21 0.09 3.38
C ARG A 41 13.85 0.72 3.65
N VAL A 42 13.81 1.60 4.64
CA VAL A 42 12.64 2.43 4.92
C VAL A 42 13.00 3.89 4.67
N ASP A 43 12.15 4.59 3.92
CA ASP A 43 12.28 6.01 3.62
C ASP A 43 11.07 6.72 4.22
N VAL A 44 11.31 7.44 5.31
CA VAL A 44 10.29 8.22 6.03
C VAL A 44 10.38 9.72 5.73
N ALA A 45 11.22 10.16 4.80
CA ALA A 45 11.38 11.58 4.51
C ALA A 45 10.06 12.28 4.12
N PRO A 46 9.16 11.68 3.31
CA PRO A 46 7.86 12.29 3.02
C PRO A 46 6.95 12.35 4.26
N LEU A 47 6.98 11.32 5.10
CA LEU A 47 6.20 11.30 6.35
C LEU A 47 6.71 12.37 7.32
N ARG A 48 8.03 12.50 7.46
CA ARG A 48 8.65 13.52 8.33
C ARG A 48 8.25 14.94 7.93
N ALA A 49 8.16 15.19 6.63
CA ALA A 49 7.71 16.47 6.11
C ALA A 49 6.23 16.78 6.38
N SER A 50 5.37 15.75 6.53
CA SER A 50 3.93 15.90 6.71
C SER A 50 3.45 15.77 8.17
N ALA A 51 4.00 14.81 8.92
CA ALA A 51 3.55 14.46 10.28
C ALA A 51 4.53 14.85 11.39
N GLY A 52 5.76 15.27 11.03
CA GLY A 52 6.81 15.67 11.97
C GLY A 52 7.64 14.51 12.50
N ASP A 53 8.65 14.87 13.28
CA ASP A 53 9.71 13.95 13.73
C ASP A 53 9.23 12.79 14.59
N PRO A 54 8.44 12.97 15.66
CA PRO A 54 8.14 11.85 16.54
C PRO A 54 7.51 10.66 15.82
N THR A 55 6.49 10.92 14.98
CA THR A 55 5.80 9.86 14.23
C THR A 55 6.73 9.21 13.20
N ALA A 56 7.54 10.00 12.50
CA ALA A 56 8.48 9.48 11.52
C ALA A 56 9.56 8.61 12.17
N ASP A 57 10.10 9.03 13.31
CA ASP A 57 11.12 8.30 14.06
C ASP A 57 10.59 6.95 14.57
N TRP A 58 9.37 6.90 15.06
CA TRP A 58 8.75 5.65 15.50
C TRP A 58 8.53 4.67 14.35
N VAL A 59 8.10 5.17 13.17
CA VAL A 59 7.99 4.32 11.97
C VAL A 59 9.36 3.83 11.52
N GLU A 60 10.37 4.70 11.51
CA GLU A 60 11.74 4.35 11.11
C GLU A 60 12.36 3.29 12.03
N GLN A 61 12.00 3.28 13.31
CA GLN A 61 12.45 2.25 14.26
C GLN A 61 11.71 0.93 14.11
N ALA A 62 10.38 0.95 13.99
CA ALA A 62 9.56 -0.26 14.02
C ALA A 62 9.52 -1.01 12.67
N LEU A 63 9.34 -0.28 11.57
CA LEU A 63 9.03 -0.87 10.26
C LEU A 63 10.14 -1.74 9.66
N PRO A 64 11.45 -1.45 9.78
CA PRO A 64 12.49 -2.28 9.19
C PRO A 64 12.51 -3.71 9.72
N GLU A 65 12.33 -3.89 11.02
CA GLU A 65 12.30 -5.22 11.64
C GLU A 65 11.07 -6.02 11.20
N ASP A 66 9.90 -5.39 11.19
CA ASP A 66 8.66 -6.02 10.79
C ASP A 66 8.67 -6.43 9.30
N LEU A 67 9.20 -5.59 8.41
CA LEU A 67 9.40 -5.93 7.00
C LEU A 67 10.42 -7.08 6.83
N THR A 68 11.50 -7.05 7.58
CA THR A 68 12.50 -8.13 7.56
C THR A 68 11.89 -9.46 7.98
N ARG A 69 11.06 -9.45 9.02
CA ARG A 69 10.33 -10.63 9.49
C ARG A 69 9.31 -11.12 8.46
N ALA A 70 8.49 -10.21 7.92
CA ALA A 70 7.45 -10.54 6.96
C ALA A 70 8.01 -11.08 5.63
N LEU A 71 9.18 -10.61 5.22
CA LEU A 71 9.83 -10.98 3.96
C LEU A 71 11.00 -11.94 4.15
N SER A 72 11.15 -12.57 5.32
CA SER A 72 12.30 -13.41 5.67
C SER A 72 12.57 -14.54 4.67
N ALA A 73 11.51 -15.15 4.10
CA ALA A 73 11.62 -16.20 3.10
C ALA A 73 12.21 -15.71 1.75
N TYR A 74 12.16 -14.41 1.51
CA TYR A 74 12.60 -13.77 0.26
C TYR A 74 13.91 -13.00 0.42
N LEU A 75 14.48 -12.97 1.62
CA LEU A 75 15.76 -12.30 1.89
C LEU A 75 16.94 -13.19 1.48
N ALA A 76 17.84 -12.61 0.72
CA ALA A 76 19.09 -13.22 0.31
C ALA A 76 20.24 -12.18 0.33
N PRO A 77 20.75 -11.78 1.51
CA PRO A 77 21.74 -10.71 1.63
C PRO A 77 23.05 -11.00 0.90
N ALA A 78 23.39 -12.28 0.73
CA ALA A 78 24.59 -12.72 0.00
C ALA A 78 24.45 -12.61 -1.53
N GLU A 79 23.25 -12.42 -2.04
CA GLU A 79 22.99 -12.38 -3.47
C GLU A 79 23.35 -11.01 -4.07
N ARG A 80 24.49 -10.95 -4.77
CA ARG A 80 24.99 -9.68 -5.37
C ARG A 80 24.00 -9.04 -6.34
N ASN A 81 23.21 -9.85 -7.01
CA ASN A 81 22.20 -9.40 -7.98
C ASN A 81 20.78 -9.33 -7.39
N GLY A 82 20.63 -9.52 -6.09
CA GLY A 82 19.35 -9.40 -5.40
C GLY A 82 18.79 -7.98 -5.51
N ALA A 83 17.47 -7.89 -5.56
CA ALA A 83 16.77 -6.59 -5.60
C ALA A 83 16.91 -5.85 -4.26
N THR A 84 16.75 -4.53 -4.30
CA THR A 84 16.57 -3.71 -3.09
C THR A 84 15.10 -3.34 -2.97
N LEU A 85 14.52 -3.57 -1.81
CA LEU A 85 13.17 -3.09 -1.48
C LEU A 85 13.28 -1.79 -0.68
N VAL A 86 12.60 -0.74 -1.14
CA VAL A 86 12.45 0.51 -0.39
C VAL A 86 10.98 0.71 -0.04
N ALA A 87 10.65 0.73 1.23
CA ALA A 87 9.34 1.11 1.72
C ALA A 87 9.34 2.62 2.00
N ARG A 88 8.75 3.41 1.10
CA ARG A 88 8.61 4.85 1.25
C ARG A 88 7.28 5.18 1.90
N ILE A 89 7.32 5.65 3.14
CA ILE A 89 6.12 6.00 3.90
C ILE A 89 5.76 7.45 3.66
N GLN A 90 4.49 7.68 3.29
CA GLN A 90 4.00 8.98 2.88
C GLN A 90 3.12 9.64 3.93
N ASP A 91 2.35 8.82 4.66
CA ASP A 91 1.31 9.33 5.54
C ASP A 91 0.96 8.33 6.64
N VAL A 92 0.72 8.85 7.83
CA VAL A 92 0.12 8.14 8.96
C VAL A 92 -1.05 8.97 9.45
N ASN A 93 -2.22 8.37 9.47
CA ASN A 93 -3.44 9.01 9.94
C ASN A 93 -3.96 8.26 11.16
N PHE A 94 -4.05 8.95 12.28
CA PHE A 94 -4.66 8.43 13.48
C PHE A 94 -6.17 8.70 13.43
N GLY A 95 -6.95 7.65 13.33
CA GLY A 95 -8.41 7.72 13.37
C GLY A 95 -8.88 8.38 14.67
N GLN A 96 -9.92 9.19 14.57
CA GLN A 96 -10.51 9.80 15.75
C GLN A 96 -11.35 8.74 16.49
N SER A 97 -11.02 8.49 17.74
CA SER A 97 -11.89 7.79 18.66
C SER A 97 -13.15 8.64 18.81
N GLY A 98 -14.31 8.13 18.40
CA GLY A 98 -15.57 8.85 18.42
C GLY A 98 -15.81 9.52 19.76
N GLY A 99 -15.83 10.86 19.78
CA GLY A 99 -16.21 11.62 20.95
C GLY A 99 -17.65 11.28 21.38
N ARG A 100 -17.93 11.49 22.66
CA ARG A 100 -19.24 11.30 23.30
C ARG A 100 -20.41 11.67 22.39
N GLY A 101 -21.16 10.68 21.91
CA GLY A 101 -22.51 10.90 21.43
C GLY A 101 -22.86 10.56 19.99
N GLY A 102 -22.23 9.63 19.32
CA GLY A 102 -22.73 9.19 18.03
C GLY A 102 -22.23 7.81 17.61
N ALA A 103 -23.14 6.98 17.12
CA ALA A 103 -22.90 5.69 16.49
C ALA A 103 -22.19 5.79 15.12
N SER A 104 -21.38 6.80 14.91
CA SER A 104 -20.60 7.02 13.71
C SER A 104 -19.23 6.40 13.97
N GLY A 105 -18.98 5.28 13.34
CA GLY A 105 -17.83 4.41 13.56
C GLY A 105 -16.49 5.17 13.65
N ALA A 106 -15.72 4.82 14.67
CA ALA A 106 -14.35 5.27 14.79
C ALA A 106 -13.60 4.91 13.48
N SER A 107 -13.00 5.89 12.84
CA SER A 107 -12.15 5.62 11.68
C SER A 107 -10.91 4.88 12.15
N PRO A 108 -10.53 3.76 11.53
CA PRO A 108 -9.33 3.05 11.90
C PRO A 108 -8.09 3.90 11.63
N ASP A 109 -7.06 3.67 12.41
CA ASP A 109 -5.74 4.20 12.10
C ASP A 109 -5.26 3.67 10.75
N SER A 110 -4.51 4.45 10.03
CA SER A 110 -4.00 4.02 8.73
C SER A 110 -2.60 4.55 8.45
N ILE A 111 -1.80 3.71 7.78
CA ILE A 111 -0.49 4.05 7.24
C ILE A 111 -0.52 3.85 5.72
N ARG A 112 0.11 4.76 5.00
CA ARG A 112 0.17 4.73 3.53
C ARG A 112 1.59 4.95 3.06
N GLY A 113 1.99 4.16 2.07
CA GLY A 113 3.30 4.24 1.45
C GLY A 113 3.34 3.60 0.08
N VAL A 114 4.56 3.50 -0.45
CA VAL A 114 4.85 2.84 -1.72
C VAL A 114 6.01 1.87 -1.50
N LEU A 115 5.83 0.64 -1.94
CA LEU A 115 6.89 -0.35 -2.02
C LEU A 115 7.59 -0.20 -3.37
N ILE A 116 8.89 0.08 -3.36
CA ILE A 116 9.70 0.32 -4.54
C ILE A 116 10.72 -0.81 -4.62
N VAL A 117 10.62 -1.61 -5.68
CA VAL A 117 11.58 -2.67 -5.97
C VAL A 117 12.61 -2.14 -6.95
N GLY A 118 13.84 -2.03 -6.51
CA GLY A 118 15.00 -1.66 -7.34
C GLY A 118 15.70 -2.89 -7.89
N GLY A 119 15.92 -2.92 -9.21
CA GLY A 119 16.69 -3.98 -9.87
C GLY A 119 18.20 -3.84 -9.65
N PRO A 120 19.00 -4.87 -10.03
CA PRO A 120 20.45 -4.91 -9.82
C PRO A 120 21.22 -3.83 -10.60
N ARG A 121 20.60 -3.15 -11.58
CA ARG A 121 21.19 -2.09 -12.39
C ARG A 121 20.71 -0.69 -12.01
N ALA A 122 20.41 -0.46 -10.74
CA ALA A 122 19.95 0.83 -10.21
C ALA A 122 18.68 1.41 -10.88
N GLY A 123 17.90 0.58 -11.57
CA GLY A 123 16.59 0.95 -12.12
C GLY A 123 15.46 0.58 -11.18
N ILE A 124 14.38 1.36 -11.19
CA ILE A 124 13.13 0.99 -10.51
C ILE A 124 12.46 -0.09 -11.37
N ALA A 125 12.31 -1.31 -10.81
CA ALA A 125 11.65 -2.41 -11.49
C ALA A 125 10.14 -2.38 -11.29
N ALA A 126 9.67 -2.01 -10.08
CA ALA A 126 8.25 -1.90 -9.77
C ALA A 126 7.99 -0.90 -8.65
N GLN A 127 6.79 -0.31 -8.66
CA GLN A 127 6.26 0.50 -7.57
C GLN A 127 4.84 0.05 -7.26
N THR A 128 4.59 -0.31 -6.01
CA THR A 128 3.29 -0.78 -5.56
C THR A 128 2.80 0.08 -4.41
N PRO A 129 1.70 0.82 -4.56
CA PRO A 129 1.12 1.55 -3.45
C PRO A 129 0.57 0.56 -2.42
N LEU A 130 0.80 0.85 -1.15
CA LEU A 130 0.33 0.03 -0.04
C LEU A 130 -0.34 0.89 1.01
N ARG A 131 -1.52 0.47 1.44
CA ARG A 131 -2.22 1.02 2.59
C ARG A 131 -2.55 -0.08 3.57
N ALA A 132 -2.23 0.14 4.84
CA ALA A 132 -2.64 -0.71 5.93
C ALA A 132 -3.45 0.07 6.96
N SER A 133 -4.28 -0.63 7.72
CA SER A 133 -5.07 -0.05 8.80
C SER A 133 -5.01 -0.97 10.00
N ALA A 134 -4.99 -0.37 11.19
CA ALA A 134 -5.10 -1.06 12.45
C ALA A 134 -6.23 -0.46 13.28
N ALA A 135 -6.95 -1.30 14.01
CA ALA A 135 -7.90 -0.84 15.00
C ALA A 135 -7.18 -0.69 16.35
N TYR A 136 -7.30 0.48 16.94
CA TYR A 136 -6.78 0.75 18.26
C TYR A 136 -7.94 1.01 19.22
N SER A 137 -7.93 0.33 20.35
CA SER A 137 -8.90 0.53 21.42
C SER A 137 -8.13 1.07 22.64
N PRO A 138 -8.22 2.39 22.93
CA PRO A 138 -7.49 2.97 24.03
C PRO A 138 -7.93 2.36 25.37
N SER A 139 -6.97 2.03 26.21
CA SER A 139 -7.22 1.65 27.60
C SER A 139 -7.35 2.90 28.49
N ALA A 140 -7.86 2.75 29.69
CA ALA A 140 -7.90 3.85 30.65
C ALA A 140 -6.50 4.34 31.07
N ALA A 141 -5.49 3.48 30.95
CA ALA A 141 -4.09 3.82 31.21
C ALA A 141 -3.48 4.70 30.09
N ASP A 142 -3.93 4.52 28.83
CA ASP A 142 -3.42 5.24 27.68
C ASP A 142 -3.75 6.75 27.72
N GLN A 143 -4.81 7.12 28.45
CA GLN A 143 -5.19 8.52 28.62
C GLN A 143 -4.20 9.29 29.51
N ALA A 144 -3.44 8.59 30.33
CA ALA A 144 -2.42 9.18 31.20
C ALA A 144 -1.05 9.35 30.49
N LEU A 145 -0.82 8.58 29.41
CA LEU A 145 0.45 8.49 28.67
C LEU A 145 0.19 8.64 27.16
N ILE A 146 -0.22 9.84 26.76
CA ILE A 146 -0.63 10.12 25.36
C ILE A 146 0.48 9.76 24.35
N GLU A 147 1.74 10.05 24.65
CA GLU A 147 2.85 9.72 23.73
C GLU A 147 3.03 8.20 23.58
N GLU A 148 2.94 7.45 24.67
CA GLU A 148 3.05 5.99 24.63
C GLU A 148 1.92 5.37 23.82
N ALA A 149 0.70 5.86 23.99
CA ALA A 149 -0.45 5.42 23.21
C ALA A 149 -0.27 5.68 21.70
N TYR A 150 0.31 6.82 21.32
CA TYR A 150 0.61 7.09 19.90
C TYR A 150 1.74 6.20 19.38
N HIS A 151 2.76 5.95 20.17
CA HIS A 151 3.85 5.05 19.80
C HIS A 151 3.33 3.63 19.56
N GLU A 152 2.52 3.08 20.46
CA GLU A 152 1.91 1.76 20.27
C GLU A 152 1.04 1.67 19.00
N ARG A 153 0.29 2.73 18.70
CA ARG A 153 -0.51 2.82 17.48
C ARG A 153 0.38 2.77 16.22
N VAL A 154 1.52 3.46 16.25
CA VAL A 154 2.49 3.42 15.14
C VAL A 154 3.08 2.03 14.99
N VAL A 155 3.44 1.36 16.08
CA VAL A 155 3.95 -0.02 16.04
C VAL A 155 2.91 -0.97 15.42
N ALA A 156 1.66 -0.87 15.85
CA ALA A 156 0.58 -1.68 15.26
C ALA A 156 0.38 -1.41 13.76
N LEU A 157 0.49 -0.15 13.33
CA LEU A 157 0.43 0.21 11.91
C LEU A 157 1.62 -0.31 11.11
N ALA A 158 2.84 -0.25 11.67
CA ALA A 158 4.04 -0.80 11.05
C ALA A 158 3.91 -2.31 10.82
N GLN A 159 3.43 -3.05 11.83
CA GLN A 159 3.16 -4.49 11.72
C GLN A 159 2.09 -4.79 10.66
N ALA A 160 0.99 -4.05 10.65
CA ALA A 160 -0.07 -4.21 9.65
C ALA A 160 0.42 -3.92 8.23
N PHE A 161 1.26 -2.90 8.05
CA PHE A 161 1.87 -2.56 6.77
C PHE A 161 2.82 -3.66 6.30
N ALA A 162 3.74 -4.11 7.16
CA ALA A 162 4.68 -5.16 6.86
C ALA A 162 3.98 -6.49 6.52
N GLY A 163 2.94 -6.84 7.27
CA GLY A 163 2.16 -8.07 7.05
C GLY A 163 1.45 -8.12 5.68
N ARG A 164 1.12 -6.96 5.10
CA ARG A 164 0.51 -6.87 3.77
C ARG A 164 1.53 -6.86 2.63
N ALA A 165 2.78 -6.48 2.91
CA ALA A 165 3.79 -6.28 1.88
C ALA A 165 4.03 -7.52 0.98
N PRO A 166 4.11 -8.77 1.48
CA PRO A 166 4.27 -9.94 0.60
C PRO A 166 3.15 -10.07 -0.42
N GLY A 167 1.89 -9.96 0.03
CA GLY A 167 0.73 -10.09 -0.86
C GLY A 167 0.64 -8.99 -1.92
N GLU A 168 1.00 -7.75 -1.57
CA GLU A 168 1.01 -6.63 -2.53
C GLU A 168 2.18 -6.72 -3.52
N LEU A 169 3.27 -7.39 -3.14
CA LEU A 169 4.40 -7.70 -4.01
C LEU A 169 4.16 -8.93 -4.89
N GLY A 170 3.07 -9.67 -4.66
CA GLY A 170 2.75 -10.90 -5.40
C GLY A 170 3.62 -12.10 -5.02
N LEU A 171 4.11 -12.14 -3.78
CA LEU A 171 5.02 -13.15 -3.23
C LEU A 171 4.26 -14.25 -2.49
#